data_79741d16377191ddbbc6e54c0e44a3c0
#
_entry.id   79741d16377191ddbbc6e54c0e44a3c0
#
_cell.length_a   1.000
_cell.length_b   1.000
_cell.length_c   1.000
_cell.angle_alpha   90.00
_cell.angle_beta   90.00
_cell.angle_gamma   90.00
#
_symmetry.space_group_name_H-M   'P 1'
#
loop_
_entity.id
_entity.type
_entity.pdbx_description
1 polymer ?
#
loop_
_entity_poly.entity_id
_entity_poly.type
_entity_poly.pdbx_seq_one_letter_code
_entity_poly.pdbx_strand_id
1 'polypeptide(L)'
;MTTVSFTMNPRYPDPAVEVLDDAFLGLRLYSASVEQLATGCRWSEGPVWFGDGRYLLWSDIPNNRILRWDDCSGTVSVFREPSNNANGQTRDRQGRLVSCEHLTRRVTRTEHDGTVTVLADRFGGKRLNSPNDIVCAQDGSIWFTDPSFGIAGHWEGKPAAQELPHAVYRLPPEGDLQQVLADLKGPNGLAFSPDESELYVVESRAEPHRKLWAYRVSANGALGNKRLVIDAADGGALDGIAIDAEGHIWCGWGSN
;
A
#
# COMPACT_ATOMS: atom_id res chain seq x y z
N MET A 1 11.32 -8.44 25.38
CA MET A 1 10.45 -8.67 24.22
C MET A 1 10.14 -10.14 24.18
N THR A 2 8.89 -10.51 24.40
CA THR A 2 8.45 -11.91 24.31
C THR A 2 8.40 -12.26 22.83
N THR A 3 9.28 -13.14 22.38
CA THR A 3 9.22 -13.71 21.04
C THR A 3 7.94 -14.56 20.96
N VAL A 4 6.94 -14.08 20.26
CA VAL A 4 5.79 -14.92 19.92
C VAL A 4 6.27 -15.94 18.89
N SER A 5 6.33 -17.21 19.31
CA SER A 5 6.65 -18.31 18.40
C SER A 5 5.42 -18.60 17.56
N PHE A 6 5.51 -18.39 16.25
CA PHE A 6 4.49 -18.83 15.31
C PHE A 6 4.64 -20.34 15.08
N THR A 7 3.54 -21.07 15.14
CA THR A 7 3.48 -22.48 14.73
C THR A 7 2.31 -22.65 13.78
N MET A 8 2.59 -23.13 12.56
CA MET A 8 1.55 -23.44 11.58
C MET A 8 0.56 -24.45 12.16
N ASN A 9 -0.72 -24.16 12.03
CA ASN A 9 -1.76 -25.04 12.55
C ASN A 9 -1.95 -26.25 11.63
N PRO A 10 -1.81 -27.50 12.14
CA PRO A 10 -2.03 -28.70 11.33
C PRO A 10 -3.51 -29.07 11.15
N ARG A 11 -4.45 -28.30 11.69
CA ARG A 11 -5.88 -28.57 11.61
C ARG A 11 -6.53 -27.78 10.48
N TYR A 12 -7.48 -28.41 9.81
CA TYR A 12 -8.29 -27.79 8.75
C TYR A 12 -9.77 -27.75 9.17
N PRO A 13 -10.52 -26.67 8.93
CA PRO A 13 -10.00 -25.37 8.46
C PRO A 13 -9.10 -24.70 9.52
N ASP A 14 -8.16 -23.86 9.08
CA ASP A 14 -7.30 -23.12 10.00
C ASP A 14 -8.12 -22.21 10.91
N PRO A 15 -8.05 -22.35 12.24
CA PRO A 15 -8.81 -21.52 13.18
C PRO A 15 -8.33 -20.07 13.23
N ALA A 16 -7.18 -19.73 12.64
CA ALA A 16 -6.76 -18.34 12.45
C ALA A 16 -7.60 -17.61 11.40
N VAL A 17 -8.41 -18.36 10.61
CA VAL A 17 -9.34 -17.79 9.63
C VAL A 17 -10.74 -17.83 10.21
N GLU A 18 -11.19 -16.71 10.78
CA GLU A 18 -12.56 -16.53 11.27
C GLU A 18 -13.50 -16.14 10.13
N VAL A 19 -14.59 -16.88 9.98
CA VAL A 19 -15.64 -16.64 8.97
C VAL A 19 -16.78 -15.90 9.65
N LEU A 20 -16.98 -14.63 9.31
CA LEU A 20 -18.05 -13.79 9.85
C LEU A 20 -19.32 -13.84 8.98
N ASP A 21 -19.18 -14.18 7.70
CA ASP A 21 -20.26 -14.35 6.73
C ASP A 21 -19.97 -15.54 5.83
N ASP A 22 -21.00 -16.36 5.55
CA ASP A 22 -20.87 -17.57 4.72
C ASP A 22 -20.41 -17.27 3.28
N ALA A 23 -20.64 -16.07 2.75
CA ALA A 23 -20.12 -15.65 1.46
C ALA A 23 -18.58 -15.74 1.37
N PHE A 24 -17.88 -15.58 2.49
CA PHE A 24 -16.42 -15.71 2.54
C PHE A 24 -15.92 -17.14 2.33
N LEU A 25 -16.77 -18.17 2.53
CA LEU A 25 -16.37 -19.58 2.36
C LEU A 25 -15.89 -19.89 0.94
N GLY A 26 -16.42 -19.17 -0.07
CA GLY A 26 -15.99 -19.31 -1.47
C GLY A 26 -14.62 -18.68 -1.76
N LEU A 27 -14.11 -17.83 -0.89
CA LEU A 27 -12.85 -17.09 -1.07
C LEU A 27 -11.65 -17.76 -0.41
N ARG A 28 -11.87 -18.83 0.36
CA ARG A 28 -10.79 -19.57 1.03
C ARG A 28 -10.69 -21.00 0.55
N LEU A 29 -9.49 -21.52 0.50
CA LEU A 29 -9.28 -22.97 0.39
C LEU A 29 -9.41 -23.58 1.78
N TYR A 30 -10.26 -24.61 1.93
CA TYR A 30 -10.50 -25.29 3.21
C TYR A 30 -9.20 -25.83 3.85
N SER A 31 -8.28 -26.30 3.01
CA SER A 31 -6.99 -26.88 3.43
C SER A 31 -5.83 -25.87 3.49
N ALA A 32 -6.08 -24.59 3.20
CA ALA A 32 -5.03 -23.57 3.37
C ALA A 32 -4.90 -23.16 4.84
N SER A 33 -3.67 -22.88 5.25
CA SER A 33 -3.33 -22.35 6.57
C SER A 33 -2.61 -21.03 6.45
N VAL A 34 -2.65 -20.24 7.54
CA VAL A 34 -1.84 -19.05 7.65
C VAL A 34 -0.38 -19.45 7.83
N GLU A 35 0.50 -18.89 7.02
CA GLU A 35 1.94 -19.20 7.04
C GLU A 35 2.74 -17.94 7.37
N GLN A 36 3.73 -18.08 8.23
CA GLN A 36 4.70 -17.03 8.52
C GLN A 36 5.89 -17.15 7.55
N LEU A 37 5.97 -16.25 6.56
CA LEU A 37 7.03 -16.27 5.55
C LEU A 37 8.35 -15.69 6.05
N ALA A 38 8.29 -14.71 6.96
CA ALA A 38 9.46 -14.01 7.46
C ALA A 38 9.29 -13.54 8.91
N THR A 39 10.41 -13.26 9.56
CA THR A 39 10.50 -12.65 10.89
C THR A 39 11.59 -11.57 10.91
N GLY A 40 11.68 -10.80 12.03
CA GLY A 40 12.75 -9.83 12.23
C GLY A 40 12.53 -8.48 11.56
N CYS A 41 11.31 -8.22 11.06
CA CYS A 41 10.89 -6.89 10.66
C CYS A 41 10.45 -6.07 11.88
N ARG A 42 10.63 -4.76 11.81
CA ARG A 42 10.09 -3.81 12.79
C ARG A 42 8.71 -3.33 12.41
N TRP A 43 8.47 -3.09 11.11
CA TRP A 43 7.20 -2.65 10.57
C TRP A 43 7.13 -3.04 9.10
N SER A 44 6.36 -4.07 8.79
CA SER A 44 6.21 -4.60 7.43
C SER A 44 5.09 -3.90 6.71
N GLU A 45 5.37 -3.39 5.51
CA GLU A 45 4.43 -2.60 4.70
C GLU A 45 4.61 -2.85 3.19
N GLY A 46 3.64 -2.40 2.39
CA GLY A 46 3.72 -2.35 0.94
C GLY A 46 4.06 -3.67 0.27
N PRO A 47 3.38 -4.77 0.56
CA PRO A 47 3.64 -6.03 -0.11
C PRO A 47 3.25 -5.95 -1.60
N VAL A 48 4.13 -6.41 -2.49
CA VAL A 48 3.88 -6.49 -3.93
C VAL A 48 4.39 -7.80 -4.51
N TRP A 49 3.51 -8.50 -5.23
CA TRP A 49 3.81 -9.78 -5.86
C TRP A 49 4.29 -9.61 -7.30
N PHE A 50 5.39 -10.28 -7.62
CA PHE A 50 5.95 -10.39 -8.97
C PHE A 50 5.74 -11.81 -9.49
N GLY A 51 4.61 -12.03 -10.20
CA GLY A 51 4.20 -13.35 -10.65
C GLY A 51 5.17 -13.99 -11.65
N ASP A 52 5.77 -13.20 -12.53
CA ASP A 52 6.72 -13.67 -13.54
C ASP A 52 8.01 -14.24 -12.91
N GLY A 53 8.44 -13.64 -11.79
CA GLY A 53 9.62 -14.09 -11.03
C GLY A 53 9.28 -14.94 -9.81
N ARG A 54 8.00 -15.14 -9.50
CA ARG A 54 7.50 -15.88 -8.33
C ARG A 54 8.16 -15.41 -7.03
N TYR A 55 8.09 -14.10 -6.77
CA TYR A 55 8.60 -13.55 -5.53
C TYR A 55 7.72 -12.41 -5.00
N LEU A 56 7.74 -12.24 -3.67
CA LEU A 56 7.11 -11.16 -2.94
C LEU A 56 8.18 -10.15 -2.51
N LEU A 57 7.93 -8.86 -2.73
CA LEU A 57 8.68 -7.78 -2.09
C LEU A 57 7.81 -7.11 -1.04
N TRP A 58 8.44 -6.63 0.04
CA TRP A 58 7.79 -5.78 1.04
C TRP A 58 8.82 -4.88 1.72
N SER A 59 8.34 -3.77 2.26
CA SER A 59 9.14 -2.82 3.02
C SER A 59 9.24 -3.23 4.49
N ASP A 60 10.42 -3.08 5.08
CA ASP A 60 10.64 -3.04 6.52
C ASP A 60 11.11 -1.62 6.85
N ILE A 61 10.13 -0.73 7.07
CA ILE A 61 10.33 0.74 7.02
C ILE A 61 11.39 1.22 8.01
N PRO A 62 11.30 0.92 9.35
CA PRO A 62 12.26 1.45 10.31
C PRO A 62 13.67 0.84 10.16
N ASN A 63 13.77 -0.35 9.59
CA ASN A 63 15.04 -0.97 9.27
C ASN A 63 15.61 -0.49 7.93
N ASN A 64 14.89 0.41 7.23
CA ASN A 64 15.32 1.07 6.00
C ASN A 64 15.71 0.10 4.88
N ARG A 65 14.93 -0.97 4.69
CA ARG A 65 15.19 -2.01 3.70
C ARG A 65 13.92 -2.49 3.01
N ILE A 66 14.06 -3.05 1.80
CA ILE A 66 13.06 -3.84 1.10
C ILE A 66 13.54 -5.28 1.13
N LEU A 67 12.67 -6.18 1.51
CA LEU A 67 12.92 -7.62 1.57
C LEU A 67 12.27 -8.32 0.39
N ARG A 68 12.82 -9.49 0.02
CA ARG A 68 12.32 -10.40 -1.01
C ARG A 68 12.16 -11.79 -0.42
N TRP A 69 10.98 -12.36 -0.56
CA TRP A 69 10.74 -13.78 -0.38
C TRP A 69 10.59 -14.45 -1.75
N ASP A 70 11.33 -15.50 -1.97
CA ASP A 70 11.31 -16.29 -3.20
C ASP A 70 10.45 -17.54 -3.00
N ASP A 71 9.35 -17.64 -3.76
CA ASP A 71 8.37 -18.72 -3.62
C ASP A 71 8.94 -20.09 -4.01
N CYS A 72 9.92 -20.16 -4.90
CA CYS A 72 10.49 -21.42 -5.34
C CYS A 72 11.43 -22.04 -4.30
N SER A 73 12.18 -21.21 -3.58
CA SER A 73 13.17 -21.64 -2.59
C SER A 73 12.72 -21.47 -1.15
N GLY A 74 11.65 -20.69 -0.89
CA GLY A 74 11.20 -20.30 0.44
C GLY A 74 12.17 -19.36 1.17
N THR A 75 13.19 -18.82 0.49
CA THR A 75 14.23 -18.02 1.14
C THR A 75 13.85 -16.53 1.19
N VAL A 76 14.27 -15.86 2.25
CA VAL A 76 14.16 -14.40 2.41
C VAL A 76 15.53 -13.76 2.24
N SER A 77 15.61 -12.69 1.49
CA SER A 77 16.81 -11.91 1.24
C SER A 77 16.53 -10.41 1.26
N VAL A 78 17.57 -9.59 1.38
CA VAL A 78 17.48 -8.15 1.20
C VAL A 78 17.46 -7.85 -0.30
N PHE A 79 16.39 -7.19 -0.78
CA PHE A 79 16.29 -6.72 -2.15
C PHE A 79 16.99 -5.37 -2.33
N ARG A 80 16.78 -4.44 -1.37
CA ARG A 80 17.41 -3.11 -1.36
C ARG A 80 17.66 -2.61 0.07
N GLU A 81 18.85 -2.08 0.29
CA GLU A 81 19.26 -1.38 1.51
C GLU A 81 20.36 -0.37 1.17
N PRO A 82 20.20 0.94 1.48
CA PRO A 82 19.04 1.57 2.11
C PRO A 82 17.85 1.68 1.14
N SER A 83 16.62 1.62 1.68
CA SER A 83 15.38 1.80 0.92
C SER A 83 14.83 3.23 0.99
N ASN A 84 15.47 4.12 1.73
CA ASN A 84 14.98 5.46 2.08
C ASN A 84 13.64 5.43 2.85
N ASN A 85 13.50 4.47 3.76
CA ASN A 85 12.25 4.19 4.48
C ASN A 85 11.08 4.03 3.49
N ALA A 86 11.27 3.15 2.49
CA ALA A 86 10.20 2.82 1.56
C ALA A 86 9.00 2.26 2.31
N ASN A 87 7.79 2.64 1.88
CA ASN A 87 6.52 2.16 2.41
C ASN A 87 5.76 1.39 1.32
N GLY A 88 4.72 1.97 0.72
CA GLY A 88 3.91 1.34 -0.30
C GLY A 88 4.69 1.04 -1.58
N GLN A 89 4.34 -0.04 -2.22
CA GLN A 89 4.98 -0.51 -3.44
C GLN A 89 3.95 -1.03 -4.43
N THR A 90 4.23 -0.86 -5.71
CA THR A 90 3.45 -1.46 -6.80
C THR A 90 4.35 -1.89 -7.95
N ARG A 91 3.79 -2.66 -8.86
CA ARG A 91 4.43 -3.05 -10.12
C ARG A 91 3.85 -2.23 -11.26
N ASP A 92 4.69 -1.58 -12.05
CA ASP A 92 4.22 -0.91 -13.26
C ASP A 92 3.90 -1.90 -14.39
N ARG A 93 3.39 -1.40 -15.51
CA ARG A 93 2.96 -2.21 -16.64
C ARG A 93 4.11 -2.90 -17.39
N GLN A 94 5.35 -2.49 -17.15
CA GLN A 94 6.57 -3.10 -17.65
C GLN A 94 7.21 -4.07 -16.65
N GLY A 95 6.56 -4.30 -15.50
CA GLY A 95 7.07 -5.21 -14.47
C GLY A 95 8.16 -4.61 -13.59
N ARG A 96 8.29 -3.27 -13.54
CA ARG A 96 9.27 -2.58 -12.70
C ARG A 96 8.66 -2.23 -11.35
N LEU A 97 9.49 -2.23 -10.31
CA LEU A 97 9.08 -1.82 -8.98
C LEU A 97 8.93 -0.30 -8.90
N VAL A 98 7.77 0.18 -8.45
CA VAL A 98 7.52 1.57 -8.08
C VAL A 98 7.30 1.65 -6.57
N SER A 99 7.98 2.58 -5.89
CA SER A 99 8.01 2.67 -4.43
C SER A 99 7.76 4.09 -3.95
N CYS A 100 7.02 4.22 -2.86
CA CYS A 100 6.91 5.41 -2.04
C CYS A 100 8.05 5.46 -1.04
N GLU A 101 8.85 6.52 -1.02
CA GLU A 101 9.97 6.71 -0.09
C GLU A 101 9.67 7.83 0.90
N HIS A 102 9.53 7.52 2.19
CA HIS A 102 9.23 8.50 3.24
C HIS A 102 10.40 9.45 3.50
N LEU A 103 11.61 8.92 3.70
CA LEU A 103 12.79 9.71 4.07
C LEU A 103 13.15 10.75 3.00
N THR A 104 13.06 10.36 1.75
CA THR A 104 13.38 11.23 0.60
C THR A 104 12.19 11.99 0.07
N ARG A 105 10.95 11.70 0.57
CA ARG A 105 9.71 12.39 0.23
C ARG A 105 9.44 12.35 -1.27
N ARG A 106 9.48 11.14 -1.86
CA ARG A 106 9.37 10.97 -3.31
C ARG A 106 8.79 9.61 -3.70
N VAL A 107 8.34 9.52 -4.94
CA VAL A 107 7.99 8.27 -5.62
C VAL A 107 9.12 7.93 -6.59
N THR A 108 9.57 6.69 -6.57
CA THR A 108 10.68 6.20 -7.40
C THR A 108 10.29 4.95 -8.16
N ARG A 109 10.99 4.69 -9.26
CA ARG A 109 10.91 3.45 -10.02
C ARG A 109 12.29 2.80 -10.13
N THR A 110 12.36 1.51 -9.85
CA THR A 110 13.55 0.70 -10.08
C THR A 110 13.50 0.16 -11.49
N GLU A 111 14.44 0.57 -12.32
CA GLU A 111 14.56 0.13 -13.70
C GLU A 111 15.09 -1.32 -13.78
N HIS A 112 14.98 -1.97 -14.94
CA HIS A 112 15.43 -3.36 -15.11
C HIS A 112 16.95 -3.56 -14.93
N ASP A 113 17.73 -2.51 -15.09
CA ASP A 113 19.17 -2.51 -14.84
C ASP A 113 19.53 -2.23 -13.36
N GLY A 114 18.53 -2.05 -12.51
CA GLY A 114 18.68 -1.76 -11.09
C GLY A 114 18.83 -0.27 -10.75
N THR A 115 18.91 0.62 -11.74
CA THR A 115 18.94 2.07 -11.48
C THR A 115 17.61 2.56 -10.91
N VAL A 116 17.65 3.66 -10.16
CA VAL A 116 16.46 4.25 -9.52
C VAL A 116 16.15 5.60 -10.15
N THR A 117 15.00 5.67 -10.81
CA THR A 117 14.47 6.90 -11.41
C THR A 117 13.48 7.56 -10.45
N VAL A 118 13.64 8.87 -10.20
CA VAL A 118 12.65 9.67 -9.46
C VAL A 118 11.49 10.00 -10.40
N LEU A 119 10.28 9.59 -10.02
CA LEU A 119 9.05 9.85 -10.78
C LEU A 119 8.37 11.14 -10.31
N ALA A 120 8.33 11.38 -9.00
CA ALA A 120 7.75 12.58 -8.40
C ALA A 120 8.40 12.87 -7.04
N ASP A 121 8.74 14.13 -6.76
CA ASP A 121 9.22 14.61 -5.45
C ASP A 121 8.59 15.95 -5.05
N ARG A 122 7.89 16.61 -5.99
CA ARG A 122 7.31 17.95 -5.81
C ARG A 122 5.97 18.09 -6.53
N PHE A 123 5.15 18.98 -5.99
CA PHE A 123 3.94 19.48 -6.64
C PHE A 123 3.87 21.00 -6.48
N GLY A 124 3.70 21.73 -7.59
CA GLY A 124 3.67 23.20 -7.56
C GLY A 124 4.93 23.84 -6.94
N GLY A 125 6.10 23.23 -7.11
CA GLY A 125 7.38 23.70 -6.57
C GLY A 125 7.64 23.31 -5.10
N LYS A 126 6.64 22.84 -4.36
CA LYS A 126 6.72 22.38 -2.97
C LYS A 126 7.04 20.89 -2.90
N ARG A 127 7.74 20.45 -1.85
CA ARG A 127 8.02 19.03 -1.66
C ARG A 127 6.76 18.26 -1.28
N LEU A 128 6.65 17.03 -1.79
CA LEU A 128 5.67 16.06 -1.31
C LEU A 128 5.83 15.86 0.21
N ASN A 129 4.79 15.39 0.90
CA ASN A 129 4.85 15.13 2.33
C ASN A 129 5.66 13.86 2.61
N SER A 130 5.04 12.71 2.48
CA SER A 130 5.66 11.39 2.57
C SER A 130 4.78 10.40 1.83
N PRO A 131 4.96 10.23 0.51
CA PRO A 131 4.18 9.27 -0.26
C PRO A 131 4.10 7.93 0.46
N ASN A 132 2.87 7.41 0.61
CA ASN A 132 2.59 6.29 1.50
C ASN A 132 2.21 5.03 0.74
N ASP A 133 1.04 4.98 0.08
CA ASP A 133 0.61 3.83 -0.70
C ASP A 133 0.43 4.19 -2.18
N ILE A 134 0.45 3.18 -3.07
CA ILE A 134 0.64 3.41 -4.50
C ILE A 134 0.04 2.30 -5.36
N VAL A 135 -0.59 2.67 -6.47
CA VAL A 135 -1.08 1.73 -7.49
C VAL A 135 -0.75 2.20 -8.89
N CYS A 136 -0.64 1.26 -9.82
CA CYS A 136 -0.47 1.51 -11.25
C CYS A 136 -1.74 1.14 -12.01
N ALA A 137 -2.38 2.11 -12.66
CA ALA A 137 -3.57 1.90 -13.48
C ALA A 137 -3.25 1.21 -14.81
N GLN A 138 -4.29 0.74 -15.52
CA GLN A 138 -4.14 0.06 -16.82
C GLN A 138 -3.57 0.96 -17.91
N ASP A 139 -3.84 2.28 -17.84
CA ASP A 139 -3.26 3.28 -18.74
C ASP A 139 -1.79 3.57 -18.46
N GLY A 140 -1.20 2.96 -17.41
CA GLY A 140 0.17 3.16 -16.96
C GLY A 140 0.34 4.38 -16.04
N SER A 141 -0.71 5.11 -15.71
CA SER A 141 -0.63 6.18 -14.72
C SER A 141 -0.38 5.62 -13.31
N ILE A 142 0.41 6.36 -12.54
CA ILE A 142 0.75 6.01 -11.15
C ILE A 142 -0.09 6.90 -10.22
N TRP A 143 -0.79 6.27 -9.28
CA TRP A 143 -1.60 6.95 -8.29
C TRP A 143 -1.07 6.66 -6.90
N PHE A 144 -0.93 7.68 -6.06
CA PHE A 144 -0.38 7.51 -4.73
C PHE A 144 -0.98 8.47 -3.71
N THR A 145 -0.96 8.06 -2.46
CA THR A 145 -1.35 8.87 -1.31
C THR A 145 -0.14 9.59 -0.72
N ASP A 146 -0.33 10.82 -0.25
CA ASP A 146 0.74 11.66 0.31
C ASP A 146 0.35 12.27 1.67
N PRO A 147 0.19 11.44 2.71
CA PRO A 147 0.01 11.92 4.08
C PRO A 147 1.32 12.39 4.69
N SER A 148 1.27 12.91 5.93
CA SER A 148 2.45 13.40 6.66
C SER A 148 3.08 12.35 7.59
N PHE A 149 2.83 11.05 7.42
CA PHE A 149 3.26 10.03 8.37
C PHE A 149 4.79 9.95 8.49
N GLY A 150 5.49 9.85 7.37
CA GLY A 150 6.95 9.75 7.32
C GLY A 150 7.70 11.03 7.68
N ILE A 151 7.01 12.17 7.84
CA ILE A 151 7.60 13.43 8.32
C ILE A 151 7.18 13.81 9.74
N ALA A 152 6.36 12.96 10.40
CA ALA A 152 5.89 13.21 11.75
C ALA A 152 6.92 12.84 12.85
N GLY A 153 7.82 11.91 12.56
CA GLY A 153 8.78 11.38 13.53
C GLY A 153 9.98 10.70 12.89
N HIS A 154 10.75 9.99 13.72
CA HIS A 154 11.96 9.28 13.29
C HIS A 154 11.75 7.78 13.02
N TRP A 155 10.54 7.29 13.22
CA TRP A 155 10.24 5.86 13.08
C TRP A 155 10.15 5.42 11.63
N GLU A 156 9.42 6.18 10.82
CA GLU A 156 9.14 5.89 9.42
C GLU A 156 9.89 6.82 8.45
N GLY A 157 10.69 7.74 8.96
CA GLY A 157 11.38 8.73 8.14
C GLY A 157 12.10 9.77 9.00
N LYS A 158 11.90 11.05 8.70
CA LYS A 158 12.55 12.16 9.42
C LYS A 158 11.60 13.35 9.57
N PRO A 159 11.50 13.95 10.78
CA PRO A 159 10.68 15.15 10.99
C PRO A 159 10.99 16.25 9.99
N ALA A 160 9.93 16.78 9.36
CA ALA A 160 10.00 17.90 8.45
C ALA A 160 8.70 18.70 8.47
N ALA A 161 8.77 19.97 8.03
CA ALA A 161 7.58 20.78 7.85
C ALA A 161 6.71 20.23 6.70
N GLN A 162 5.41 20.16 6.93
CA GLN A 162 4.43 19.88 5.89
C GLN A 162 4.30 21.10 4.97
N GLU A 163 4.51 20.91 3.67
CA GLU A 163 4.45 21.99 2.67
C GLU A 163 3.16 21.94 1.84
N LEU A 164 2.54 20.77 1.74
CA LEU A 164 1.33 20.49 0.94
C LEU A 164 0.22 19.93 1.84
N PRO A 165 -1.06 20.08 1.49
CA PRO A 165 -2.12 19.33 2.17
C PRO A 165 -1.91 17.82 2.00
N HIS A 166 -2.53 17.02 2.84
CA HIS A 166 -2.68 15.60 2.56
C HIS A 166 -3.44 15.41 1.26
N ALA A 167 -2.98 14.56 0.38
CA ALA A 167 -3.55 14.45 -0.95
C ALA A 167 -3.44 13.04 -1.53
N VAL A 168 -4.23 12.80 -2.57
CA VAL A 168 -3.99 11.74 -3.56
C VAL A 168 -3.52 12.40 -4.84
N TYR A 169 -2.47 11.86 -5.42
CA TYR A 169 -1.91 12.33 -6.67
C TYR A 169 -2.04 11.29 -7.78
N ARG A 170 -2.12 11.76 -9.02
CA ARG A 170 -2.01 10.99 -10.25
C ARG A 170 -0.84 11.51 -11.06
N LEU A 171 0.09 10.63 -11.42
CA LEU A 171 1.13 10.89 -12.40
C LEU A 171 0.76 10.15 -13.69
N PRO A 172 0.31 10.84 -14.75
CA PRO A 172 0.01 10.19 -16.02
C PRO A 172 1.31 9.67 -16.68
N PRO A 173 1.23 8.73 -17.65
CA PRO A 173 2.40 8.26 -18.39
C PRO A 173 3.18 9.39 -19.08
N GLU A 174 2.45 10.41 -19.53
CA GLU A 174 2.98 11.64 -20.11
C GLU A 174 2.33 12.85 -19.44
N GLY A 175 3.13 13.86 -19.11
CA GLY A 175 2.65 15.11 -18.50
C GLY A 175 3.02 15.24 -17.02
N ASP A 176 2.42 16.25 -16.38
CA ASP A 176 2.76 16.66 -15.02
C ASP A 176 1.95 15.92 -13.95
N LEU A 177 2.50 15.88 -12.74
CA LEU A 177 1.82 15.40 -11.55
C LEU A 177 0.52 16.20 -11.30
N GLN A 178 -0.56 15.51 -11.01
CA GLN A 178 -1.89 16.06 -10.77
C GLN A 178 -2.33 15.75 -9.34
N GLN A 179 -2.82 16.76 -8.61
CA GLN A 179 -3.49 16.54 -7.33
C GLN A 179 -4.97 16.24 -7.61
N VAL A 180 -5.43 15.04 -7.29
CA VAL A 180 -6.80 14.59 -7.62
C VAL A 180 -7.75 14.62 -6.42
N LEU A 181 -7.22 14.53 -5.17
CA LEU A 181 -7.96 14.73 -3.93
C LEU A 181 -7.08 15.47 -2.92
N ALA A 182 -7.70 16.33 -2.09
CA ALA A 182 -7.04 17.02 -0.98
C ALA A 182 -7.99 17.24 0.23
N ASP A 183 -9.08 16.48 0.31
CA ASP A 183 -10.15 16.62 1.30
C ASP A 183 -10.15 15.49 2.34
N LEU A 184 -9.17 14.56 2.28
CA LEU A 184 -9.05 13.44 3.21
C LEU A 184 -8.04 13.73 4.32
N LYS A 185 -8.36 13.29 5.54
CA LYS A 185 -7.46 13.33 6.68
C LYS A 185 -6.60 12.06 6.71
N GLY A 186 -5.34 12.17 6.32
CA GLY A 186 -4.40 11.05 6.28
C GLY A 186 -4.83 9.95 5.32
N PRO A 187 -4.89 10.21 3.99
CA PRO A 187 -5.13 9.17 3.01
C PRO A 187 -4.01 8.12 3.11
N ASN A 188 -4.40 6.84 3.11
CA ASN A 188 -3.52 5.69 3.30
C ASN A 188 -3.70 4.72 2.12
N GLY A 189 -4.14 3.48 2.34
CA GLY A 189 -4.34 2.50 1.30
C GLY A 189 -5.22 2.98 0.15
N LEU A 190 -4.83 2.65 -1.09
CA LEU A 190 -5.65 2.92 -2.26
C LEU A 190 -5.63 1.75 -3.24
N ALA A 191 -6.76 1.50 -3.91
CA ALA A 191 -6.88 0.46 -4.93
C ALA A 191 -8.00 0.79 -5.91
N PHE A 192 -7.87 0.34 -7.15
CA PHE A 192 -8.93 0.42 -8.16
C PHE A 192 -9.88 -0.77 -8.08
N SER A 193 -11.14 -0.56 -8.51
CA SER A 193 -12.01 -1.67 -8.92
C SER A 193 -11.40 -2.42 -10.12
N PRO A 194 -11.80 -3.68 -10.38
CA PRO A 194 -11.23 -4.47 -11.49
C PRO A 194 -11.36 -3.82 -12.86
N ASP A 195 -12.41 -3.03 -13.08
CA ASP A 195 -12.66 -2.26 -14.31
C ASP A 195 -12.10 -0.83 -14.25
N GLU A 196 -11.45 -0.47 -13.15
CA GLU A 196 -10.91 0.86 -12.87
C GLU A 196 -11.93 2.02 -12.93
N SER A 197 -13.22 1.70 -12.87
CA SER A 197 -14.27 2.71 -12.83
C SER A 197 -14.41 3.40 -11.47
N GLU A 198 -13.90 2.78 -10.40
CA GLU A 198 -13.84 3.33 -9.05
C GLU A 198 -12.42 3.25 -8.48
N LEU A 199 -12.04 4.30 -7.73
CA LEU A 199 -10.86 4.30 -6.86
C LEU A 199 -11.32 4.28 -5.40
N TYR A 200 -10.83 3.30 -4.65
CA TYR A 200 -11.04 3.19 -3.22
C TYR A 200 -9.86 3.83 -2.47
N VAL A 201 -10.15 4.63 -1.44
CA VAL A 201 -9.11 5.29 -0.64
C VAL A 201 -9.47 5.21 0.84
N VAL A 202 -8.53 4.72 1.64
CA VAL A 202 -8.62 4.73 3.11
C VAL A 202 -8.33 6.12 3.64
N GLU A 203 -9.20 6.63 4.52
CA GLU A 203 -8.96 7.82 5.33
C GLU A 203 -8.66 7.40 6.77
N SER A 204 -7.37 7.19 7.08
CA SER A 204 -6.95 6.59 8.33
C SER A 204 -6.93 7.55 9.53
N ARG A 205 -7.15 8.84 9.31
CA ARG A 205 -7.31 9.85 10.38
C ARG A 205 -8.68 10.54 10.35
N ALA A 206 -9.69 9.92 9.71
CA ALA A 206 -11.06 10.39 9.81
C ALA A 206 -11.55 10.31 11.26
N GLU A 207 -12.38 11.27 11.65
CA GLU A 207 -13.01 11.32 12.97
C GLU A 207 -14.53 11.17 12.82
N PRO A 208 -15.21 10.47 13.76
CA PRO A 208 -14.66 9.75 14.91
C PRO A 208 -13.99 8.41 14.57
N HIS A 209 -14.21 7.87 13.35
CA HIS A 209 -13.75 6.56 12.94
C HIS A 209 -13.04 6.63 11.59
N ARG A 210 -12.08 5.74 11.36
CA ARG A 210 -11.45 5.55 10.03
C ARG A 210 -12.48 5.12 9.01
N LYS A 211 -12.26 5.50 7.75
CA LYS A 211 -13.23 5.29 6.66
C LYS A 211 -12.57 4.77 5.41
N LEU A 212 -13.32 3.99 4.65
CA LEU A 212 -13.01 3.65 3.28
C LEU A 212 -14.00 4.37 2.37
N TRP A 213 -13.49 5.14 1.45
CA TRP A 213 -14.25 5.89 0.46
C TRP A 213 -14.07 5.31 -0.93
N ALA A 214 -15.11 5.30 -1.74
CA ALA A 214 -15.05 5.05 -3.17
C ALA A 214 -15.32 6.35 -3.94
N TYR A 215 -14.57 6.53 -5.00
CA TYR A 215 -14.70 7.65 -5.93
C TYR A 215 -14.84 7.13 -7.35
N ARG A 216 -15.78 7.67 -8.11
CA ARG A 216 -15.86 7.36 -9.53
C ARG A 216 -14.70 8.03 -10.28
N VAL A 217 -14.03 7.25 -11.12
CA VAL A 217 -12.92 7.70 -11.96
C VAL A 217 -13.48 8.05 -13.35
N SER A 218 -13.24 9.29 -13.80
CA SER A 218 -13.59 9.72 -15.15
C SER A 218 -12.45 9.43 -16.14
N ALA A 219 -12.75 9.45 -17.43
CA ALA A 219 -11.77 9.15 -18.49
C ALA A 219 -10.51 10.04 -18.47
N ASN A 220 -10.59 11.25 -17.91
CA ASN A 220 -9.44 12.14 -17.74
C ASN A 220 -8.73 11.99 -16.37
N GLY A 221 -9.15 11.01 -15.56
CA GLY A 221 -8.59 10.76 -14.23
C GLY A 221 -9.15 11.67 -13.12
N ALA A 222 -10.17 12.48 -13.38
CA ALA A 222 -10.82 13.25 -12.32
C ALA A 222 -11.69 12.33 -11.46
N LEU A 223 -11.70 12.59 -10.14
CA LEU A 223 -12.46 11.83 -9.16
C LEU A 223 -13.76 12.57 -8.79
N GLY A 224 -14.86 11.84 -8.71
CA GLY A 224 -16.17 12.35 -8.33
C GLY A 224 -17.02 11.33 -7.59
N ASN A 225 -18.27 11.71 -7.27
CA ASN A 225 -19.26 10.81 -6.65
C ASN A 225 -18.72 10.06 -5.41
N LYS A 226 -18.11 10.81 -4.48
CA LYS A 226 -17.61 10.26 -3.21
C LYS A 226 -18.71 9.46 -2.48
N ARG A 227 -18.44 8.21 -2.16
CA ARG A 227 -19.35 7.30 -1.48
C ARG A 227 -18.63 6.61 -0.32
N LEU A 228 -19.28 6.57 0.84
CA LEU A 228 -18.77 5.77 1.98
C LEU A 228 -18.98 4.29 1.68
N VAL A 229 -17.92 3.50 1.81
CA VAL A 229 -17.93 2.04 1.66
C VAL A 229 -17.91 1.37 3.02
N ILE A 230 -16.95 1.75 3.87
CA ILE A 230 -16.79 1.21 5.23
C ILE A 230 -16.62 2.38 6.20
N ASP A 231 -17.37 2.36 7.31
CA ASP A 231 -17.06 3.06 8.55
C ASP A 231 -16.52 2.01 9.52
N ALA A 232 -15.27 2.17 9.96
CA ALA A 232 -14.62 1.18 10.81
C ALA A 232 -15.20 1.12 12.23
N ALA A 233 -16.11 2.02 12.58
CA ALA A 233 -16.72 2.11 13.90
C ALA A 233 -15.65 2.10 15.02
N ASP A 234 -15.97 1.48 16.17
CA ASP A 234 -15.13 1.55 17.37
C ASP A 234 -13.89 0.63 17.33
N GLY A 235 -13.71 -0.18 16.27
CA GLY A 235 -12.76 -1.28 16.36
C GLY A 235 -11.71 -1.38 15.23
N GLY A 236 -11.74 -0.51 14.23
CA GLY A 236 -10.93 -0.74 13.04
C GLY A 236 -9.83 0.27 12.77
N ALA A 237 -8.61 -0.21 12.60
CA ALA A 237 -7.52 0.56 12.04
C ALA A 237 -7.32 0.19 10.58
N LEU A 238 -8.19 0.73 9.68
CA LEU A 238 -8.04 0.58 8.23
C LEU A 238 -6.66 1.12 7.78
N ASP A 239 -5.95 0.34 6.96
CA ASP A 239 -4.60 0.65 6.49
C ASP A 239 -4.45 0.38 4.99
N GLY A 240 -3.52 -0.47 4.54
CA GLY A 240 -3.39 -0.87 3.15
C GLY A 240 -4.58 -1.70 2.67
N ILE A 241 -4.93 -1.58 1.41
CA ILE A 241 -6.02 -2.35 0.77
C ILE A 241 -5.59 -2.95 -0.56
N ALA A 242 -6.23 -4.04 -0.93
CA ALA A 242 -6.17 -4.63 -2.27
C ALA A 242 -7.57 -5.05 -2.72
N ILE A 243 -7.78 -5.11 -4.03
CA ILE A 243 -9.04 -5.57 -4.63
C ILE A 243 -8.74 -6.80 -5.49
N ASP A 244 -9.50 -7.87 -5.31
CA ASP A 244 -9.37 -9.06 -6.16
C ASP A 244 -10.15 -8.93 -7.48
N ALA A 245 -10.04 -9.94 -8.34
CA ALA A 245 -10.64 -9.91 -9.68
C ALA A 245 -12.17 -9.89 -9.65
N GLU A 246 -12.79 -10.35 -8.57
CA GLU A 246 -14.24 -10.33 -8.35
C GLU A 246 -14.72 -9.04 -7.69
N GLY A 247 -13.82 -8.15 -7.28
CA GLY A 247 -14.13 -6.87 -6.64
C GLY A 247 -14.25 -6.92 -5.12
N HIS A 248 -13.79 -8.01 -4.47
CA HIS A 248 -13.75 -8.08 -3.02
C HIS A 248 -12.58 -7.24 -2.47
N ILE A 249 -12.84 -6.55 -1.37
CA ILE A 249 -11.85 -5.69 -0.70
C ILE A 249 -11.12 -6.49 0.37
N TRP A 250 -9.80 -6.58 0.24
CA TRP A 250 -8.88 -7.10 1.23
C TRP A 250 -8.20 -5.94 1.94
N CYS A 251 -8.32 -5.87 3.25
CA CYS A 251 -7.86 -4.72 4.02
C CYS A 251 -7.03 -5.14 5.22
N GLY A 252 -5.90 -4.45 5.43
CA GLY A 252 -5.21 -4.46 6.70
C GLY A 252 -6.12 -3.86 7.77
N TRP A 253 -6.43 -4.64 8.81
CA TRP A 253 -7.34 -4.27 9.89
C TRP A 253 -6.65 -4.43 11.23
N GLY A 254 -6.01 -3.36 11.70
CA GLY A 254 -5.38 -3.37 13.02
C GLY A 254 -6.41 -3.17 14.14
N SER A 255 -6.08 -3.61 15.35
CA SER A 255 -6.77 -3.17 16.58
C SER A 255 -6.13 -1.87 17.07
N ASN A 256 -6.94 -0.93 17.53
CA ASN A 256 -6.47 0.27 18.23
C ASN A 256 -5.86 -0.07 19.59
#